data_8ec584488b3ac209865dee8ad57e1941
#
_entry.id   8ec584488b3ac209865dee8ad57e1941
#
_cell.length_a   1.000
_cell.length_b   1.000
_cell.length_c   1.000
_cell.angle_alpha   90.00
_cell.angle_beta   90.00
_cell.angle_gamma   90.00
#
_symmetry.space_group_name_H-M   'P 1'
#
loop_
_entity.id
_entity.type
_entity.pdbx_description
1 polymer ?
#
loop_
_entity_poly.entity_id
_entity_poly.type
_entity_poly.pdbx_seq_one_letter_code
_entity_poly.pdbx_strand_id
1 'polypeptide(L)'
;MTHLIRSLLATLLFVALPAEAGLQPTDDPQASAIWQKVRASLFDNRPIAPAPADMLLLEAPARAIDAAVVPIAIRSRWPQTVAQHVRKLYLIIDANPSPVSAIFQFTPDSGRADVETRVRIDDYSHVRAIAETS
;
A
#
# COMPACT_ATOMS: atom_id res chain seq x y z
N MET A 1 45.20 -56.09 30.36
CA MET A 1 44.25 -56.00 29.24
C MET A 1 43.31 -54.83 29.47
N THR A 2 43.65 -53.68 28.97
CA THR A 2 42.92 -52.40 29.23
C THR A 2 42.22 -51.99 27.93
N HIS A 3 40.90 -52.10 27.90
CA HIS A 3 40.09 -51.67 26.76
C HIS A 3 39.77 -50.19 26.90
N LEU A 4 40.39 -49.38 26.03
CA LEU A 4 40.06 -47.97 25.84
C LEU A 4 38.80 -47.87 24.97
N ILE A 5 37.69 -47.48 25.58
CA ILE A 5 36.47 -47.10 24.88
C ILE A 5 36.63 -45.63 24.46
N ARG A 6 36.86 -45.39 23.17
CA ARG A 6 36.79 -44.05 22.58
C ARG A 6 35.35 -43.64 22.34
N SER A 7 34.80 -42.79 23.20
CA SER A 7 33.51 -42.15 22.97
C SER A 7 33.66 -41.12 21.86
N LEU A 8 33.01 -41.37 20.72
CA LEU A 8 32.91 -40.42 19.59
C LEU A 8 31.70 -39.50 19.87
N LEU A 9 31.99 -38.30 20.37
CA LEU A 9 31.00 -37.23 20.57
C LEU A 9 30.66 -36.59 19.21
N ALA A 10 29.56 -37.01 18.61
CA ALA A 10 29.06 -36.38 17.37
C ALA A 10 28.40 -35.07 17.75
N THR A 11 29.09 -33.94 17.48
CA THR A 11 28.52 -32.61 17.62
C THR A 11 27.60 -32.33 16.44
N LEU A 12 26.29 -32.34 16.69
CA LEU A 12 25.27 -31.98 15.70
C LEU A 12 25.27 -30.46 15.55
N LEU A 13 25.86 -29.95 14.46
CA LEU A 13 25.85 -28.53 14.14
C LEU A 13 24.47 -28.16 13.58
N PHE A 14 23.62 -27.52 14.38
CA PHE A 14 22.32 -27.01 13.95
C PHE A 14 22.54 -25.68 13.22
N VAL A 15 22.54 -25.71 11.88
CA VAL A 15 22.54 -24.50 11.07
C VAL A 15 21.13 -23.92 11.07
N ALA A 16 20.90 -22.88 11.87
CA ALA A 16 19.69 -22.11 11.81
C ALA A 16 19.69 -21.32 10.49
N LEU A 17 18.84 -21.70 9.55
CA LEU A 17 18.55 -20.89 8.37
C LEU A 17 17.83 -19.62 8.85
N PRO A 18 18.22 -18.42 8.38
CA PRO A 18 17.45 -17.23 8.67
C PRO A 18 16.04 -17.42 8.09
N ALA A 19 15.03 -17.35 8.95
CA ALA A 19 13.66 -17.20 8.49
C ALA A 19 13.61 -15.91 7.68
N GLU A 20 13.19 -15.98 6.42
CA GLU A 20 12.90 -14.79 5.64
C GLU A 20 11.80 -14.02 6.39
N ALA A 21 12.20 -12.93 7.04
CA ALA A 21 11.26 -12.00 7.62
C ALA A 21 10.42 -11.46 6.45
N GLY A 22 9.15 -11.83 6.40
CA GLY A 22 8.20 -11.25 5.46
C GLY A 22 8.33 -9.74 5.50
N LEU A 23 8.22 -9.08 4.35
CA LEU A 23 8.34 -7.63 4.22
C LEU A 23 7.41 -6.96 5.22
N GLN A 24 7.97 -6.47 6.34
CA GLN A 24 7.24 -5.64 7.28
C GLN A 24 6.94 -4.31 6.59
N PRO A 25 5.70 -3.80 6.66
CA PRO A 25 5.43 -2.45 6.20
C PRO A 25 6.39 -1.50 6.94
N THR A 26 7.10 -0.66 6.21
CA THR A 26 7.94 0.37 6.83
C THR A 26 7.01 1.37 7.52
N ASP A 27 7.39 1.86 8.69
CA ASP A 27 6.62 2.89 9.39
C ASP A 27 6.53 4.19 8.57
N ASP A 28 7.50 4.42 7.67
CA ASP A 28 7.49 5.51 6.72
C ASP A 28 6.86 5.06 5.38
N PRO A 29 5.64 5.55 5.05
CA PRO A 29 4.99 5.25 3.79
C PRO A 29 5.83 5.63 2.56
N GLN A 30 6.69 6.63 2.65
CA GLN A 30 7.52 7.06 1.52
C GLN A 30 8.72 6.14 1.28
N ALA A 31 9.14 5.38 2.29
CA ALA A 31 10.27 4.45 2.18
C ALA A 31 9.90 3.10 1.53
N SER A 32 8.61 2.85 1.25
CA SER A 32 8.15 1.62 0.59
C SER A 32 8.80 1.46 -0.79
N ALA A 33 9.55 0.38 -0.99
CA ALA A 33 10.19 0.08 -2.28
C ALA A 33 9.16 -0.16 -3.40
N ILE A 34 7.99 -0.71 -3.06
CA ILE A 34 6.89 -0.92 -3.99
C ILE A 34 6.33 0.44 -4.42
N TRP A 35 6.10 1.34 -3.44
CA TRP A 35 5.65 2.70 -3.74
C TRP A 35 6.60 3.44 -4.67
N GLN A 36 7.92 3.37 -4.43
CA GLN A 36 8.89 4.03 -5.29
C GLN A 36 8.83 3.51 -6.75
N LYS A 37 8.65 2.22 -6.95
CA LYS A 37 8.47 1.64 -8.29
C LYS A 37 7.16 2.10 -8.94
N VAL A 38 6.05 2.09 -8.21
CA VAL A 38 4.75 2.56 -8.69
C VAL A 38 4.82 4.04 -9.05
N ARG A 39 5.43 4.86 -8.21
CA ARG A 39 5.60 6.29 -8.43
C ARG A 39 6.39 6.58 -9.70
N ALA A 40 7.51 5.89 -9.90
CA ALA A 40 8.32 6.04 -11.10
C ALA A 40 7.57 5.63 -12.36
N SER A 41 6.85 4.52 -12.32
CA SER A 41 6.14 3.95 -13.47
C SER A 41 4.86 4.70 -13.82
N LEU A 42 4.05 5.08 -12.81
CA LEU A 42 2.71 5.64 -13.02
C LEU A 42 2.72 7.16 -13.16
N PHE A 43 3.64 7.83 -12.47
CA PHE A 43 3.69 9.29 -12.40
C PHE A 43 4.95 9.90 -13.04
N ASP A 44 5.80 9.08 -13.64
CA ASP A 44 7.05 9.53 -14.28
C ASP A 44 7.88 10.45 -13.34
N ASN A 45 7.94 10.06 -12.06
CA ASN A 45 8.58 10.82 -10.98
C ASN A 45 8.08 12.28 -10.80
N ARG A 46 6.89 12.61 -11.34
CA ARG A 46 6.27 13.91 -11.07
C ARG A 46 6.17 14.15 -9.56
N PRO A 47 6.35 15.39 -9.08
CA PRO A 47 6.20 15.69 -7.68
C PRO A 47 4.77 15.42 -7.21
N ILE A 48 4.64 14.72 -6.09
CA ILE A 48 3.38 14.45 -5.43
C ILE A 48 3.46 15.12 -4.06
N ALA A 49 2.69 16.18 -3.88
CA ALA A 49 2.62 16.91 -2.63
C ALA A 49 1.61 16.24 -1.66
N PRO A 50 1.84 16.29 -0.35
CA PRO A 50 0.82 15.95 0.62
C PRO A 50 -0.42 16.81 0.40
N ALA A 51 -1.59 16.17 0.33
CA ALA A 51 -2.85 16.91 0.27
C ALA A 51 -3.15 17.55 1.63
N PRO A 52 -3.74 18.76 1.67
CA PRO A 52 -4.28 19.28 2.92
C PRO A 52 -5.29 18.29 3.50
N ALA A 53 -5.23 18.07 4.83
CA ALA A 53 -6.00 17.02 5.50
C ALA A 53 -7.54 17.17 5.36
N ASP A 54 -7.99 18.39 5.10
CA ASP A 54 -9.39 18.71 4.85
C ASP A 54 -9.81 18.62 3.37
N MET A 55 -8.86 18.48 2.44
CA MET A 55 -9.14 18.47 1.00
C MET A 55 -9.21 17.06 0.41
N LEU A 56 -8.43 16.12 0.92
CA LEU A 56 -8.46 14.72 0.49
C LEU A 56 -8.40 13.84 1.73
N LEU A 57 -9.46 13.09 1.95
CA LEU A 57 -9.59 12.17 3.08
C LEU A 57 -9.65 10.74 2.57
N LEU A 58 -8.80 9.87 3.11
CA LEU A 58 -8.86 8.42 2.91
C LEU A 58 -9.32 7.76 4.20
N GLU A 59 -10.44 7.08 4.12
CA GLU A 59 -11.02 6.29 5.20
C GLU A 59 -10.81 4.81 4.93
N ALA A 60 -10.08 4.15 5.81
CA ALA A 60 -9.84 2.72 5.78
C ALA A 60 -9.76 2.18 7.21
N PRO A 61 -10.24 0.96 7.49
CA PRO A 61 -10.09 0.38 8.82
C PRO A 61 -8.63 0.04 9.09
N ALA A 62 -8.13 0.34 10.30
CA ALA A 62 -6.78 -0.06 10.72
C ALA A 62 -6.62 -1.59 10.78
N ARG A 63 -7.72 -2.31 10.97
CA ARG A 63 -7.80 -3.77 10.93
C ARG A 63 -9.11 -4.18 10.25
N ALA A 64 -9.01 -4.93 9.18
CA ALA A 64 -10.17 -5.50 8.51
C ALA A 64 -10.61 -6.80 9.19
N ILE A 65 -11.92 -7.03 9.25
CA ILE A 65 -12.51 -8.30 9.70
C ILE A 65 -12.32 -9.37 8.61
N ASP A 66 -12.45 -8.95 7.35
CA ASP A 66 -12.27 -9.79 6.17
C ASP A 66 -11.38 -9.05 5.17
N ALA A 67 -10.21 -9.62 4.90
CA ALA A 67 -9.22 -9.07 3.98
C ALA A 67 -9.71 -9.05 2.51
N ALA A 68 -10.69 -9.89 2.16
CA ALA A 68 -11.25 -9.95 0.81
C ALA A 68 -12.21 -8.79 0.50
N VAL A 69 -12.77 -8.11 1.52
CA VAL A 69 -13.82 -7.09 1.35
C VAL A 69 -13.63 -5.89 2.29
N VAL A 70 -12.47 -5.29 2.24
CA VAL A 70 -12.11 -4.13 3.06
C VAL A 70 -12.81 -2.88 2.54
N PRO A 71 -13.64 -2.19 3.35
CA PRO A 71 -14.27 -0.95 2.93
C PRO A 71 -13.26 0.18 2.85
N ILE A 72 -13.29 0.94 1.76
CA ILE A 72 -12.47 2.13 1.51
C ILE A 72 -13.39 3.26 1.08
N ALA A 73 -13.18 4.45 1.65
CA ALA A 73 -13.77 5.67 1.14
C ALA A 73 -12.70 6.73 0.87
N ILE A 74 -12.81 7.40 -0.27
CA ILE A 74 -12.00 8.55 -0.63
C ILE A 74 -12.95 9.72 -0.79
N ARG A 75 -12.72 10.79 -0.03
CA ARG A 75 -13.51 12.01 -0.05
C ARG A 75 -12.67 13.16 -0.54
N SER A 76 -13.17 13.90 -1.53
CA SER A 76 -12.51 15.09 -2.06
C SER A 76 -13.37 16.33 -1.85
N ARG A 77 -12.77 17.39 -1.36
CA ARG A 77 -13.41 18.71 -1.22
C ARG A 77 -12.99 19.71 -2.28
N TRP A 78 -12.17 19.28 -3.26
CA TRP A 78 -11.90 20.14 -4.42
C TRP A 78 -13.19 20.40 -5.18
N PRO A 79 -13.35 21.63 -5.69
CA PRO A 79 -14.44 21.92 -6.60
C PRO A 79 -14.42 20.97 -7.81
N GLN A 80 -15.59 20.66 -8.35
CA GLN A 80 -15.75 19.99 -9.64
C GLN A 80 -16.37 20.99 -10.61
N THR A 81 -15.53 21.87 -11.17
CA THR A 81 -15.91 22.90 -12.15
C THR A 81 -15.03 22.78 -13.39
N VAL A 82 -15.43 23.43 -14.47
CA VAL A 82 -14.63 23.47 -15.70
C VAL A 82 -13.24 24.07 -15.46
N ALA A 83 -13.15 25.09 -14.58
CA ALA A 83 -11.89 25.77 -14.27
C ALA A 83 -10.97 24.96 -13.34
N GLN A 84 -11.56 24.15 -12.45
CA GLN A 84 -10.81 23.35 -11.48
C GLN A 84 -11.61 22.11 -11.09
N HIS A 85 -11.02 20.95 -11.25
CA HIS A 85 -11.63 19.69 -10.84
C HIS A 85 -10.59 18.61 -10.59
N VAL A 86 -10.97 17.59 -9.83
CA VAL A 86 -10.22 16.35 -9.76
C VAL A 86 -10.49 15.57 -11.04
N ARG A 87 -9.44 15.25 -11.79
CA ARG A 87 -9.51 14.46 -13.03
C ARG A 87 -9.43 12.98 -12.77
N LYS A 88 -8.56 12.59 -11.81
CA LYS A 88 -8.35 11.20 -11.46
C LYS A 88 -8.13 11.04 -9.96
N LEU A 89 -8.63 9.95 -9.42
CA LEU A 89 -8.22 9.42 -8.12
C LEU A 89 -7.57 8.06 -8.34
N TYR A 90 -6.38 7.90 -7.81
CA TYR A 90 -5.65 6.64 -7.80
C TYR A 90 -5.77 6.02 -6.42
N LEU A 91 -6.16 4.75 -6.37
CA LEU A 91 -6.12 3.92 -5.16
C LEU A 91 -4.98 2.91 -5.31
N ILE A 92 -4.00 3.00 -4.42
CA ILE A 92 -2.80 2.16 -4.44
C ILE A 92 -2.69 1.42 -3.11
N ILE A 93 -2.47 0.12 -3.17
CA ILE A 93 -2.29 -0.77 -2.02
C ILE A 93 -0.97 -1.50 -2.22
N ASP A 94 0.05 -1.11 -1.43
CA ASP A 94 1.44 -1.50 -1.68
C ASP A 94 1.64 -3.03 -1.68
N ALA A 95 1.05 -3.77 -0.75
CA ALA A 95 1.27 -5.21 -0.62
C ALA A 95 0.43 -6.09 -1.56
N ASN A 96 -0.48 -5.51 -2.35
CA ASN A 96 -1.24 -6.31 -3.31
C ASN A 96 -0.39 -6.73 -4.50
N PRO A 97 -0.65 -7.89 -5.12
CA PRO A 97 0.04 -8.34 -6.33
C PRO A 97 -0.03 -7.33 -7.47
N SER A 98 -1.12 -6.57 -7.57
CA SER A 98 -1.27 -5.37 -8.40
C SER A 98 -1.44 -4.16 -7.48
N PRO A 99 -0.38 -3.40 -7.19
CA PRO A 99 -0.47 -2.28 -6.25
C PRO A 99 -1.44 -1.18 -6.70
N VAL A 100 -1.54 -0.91 -8.00
CA VAL A 100 -2.54 0.03 -8.55
C VAL A 100 -3.88 -0.68 -8.57
N SER A 101 -4.66 -0.50 -7.51
CA SER A 101 -5.92 -1.22 -7.31
C SER A 101 -7.06 -0.62 -8.14
N ALA A 102 -7.09 0.69 -8.30
CA ALA A 102 -8.08 1.37 -9.14
C ALA A 102 -7.62 2.77 -9.57
N ILE A 103 -8.13 3.21 -10.71
CA ILE A 103 -8.02 4.58 -11.21
C ILE A 103 -9.43 5.04 -11.57
N PHE A 104 -9.95 6.01 -10.82
CA PHE A 104 -11.26 6.61 -11.06
C PHE A 104 -11.07 7.90 -11.85
N GLN A 105 -11.84 8.08 -12.91
CA GLN A 105 -11.81 9.28 -13.74
C GLN A 105 -13.06 10.10 -13.51
N PHE A 106 -12.88 11.40 -13.40
CA PHE A 106 -13.95 12.37 -13.15
C PHE A 106 -13.93 13.49 -14.17
N THR A 107 -15.08 14.09 -14.36
CA THR A 107 -15.29 15.30 -15.14
C THR A 107 -15.92 16.39 -14.28
N PRO A 108 -15.97 17.64 -14.74
CA PRO A 108 -16.72 18.69 -14.03
C PRO A 108 -18.16 18.29 -13.72
N ASP A 109 -18.79 17.52 -14.60
CA ASP A 109 -20.20 17.08 -14.48
C ASP A 109 -20.40 16.00 -13.39
N SER A 110 -19.32 15.42 -12.87
CA SER A 110 -19.40 14.45 -11.77
C SER A 110 -19.94 15.08 -10.47
N GLY A 111 -19.90 16.40 -10.34
CA GLY A 111 -20.35 17.16 -9.18
C GLY A 111 -19.43 16.99 -7.97
N ARG A 112 -19.00 15.77 -7.66
CA ARG A 112 -18.05 15.43 -6.58
C ARG A 112 -17.09 14.35 -7.05
N ALA A 113 -15.88 14.36 -6.53
CA ALA A 113 -14.89 13.31 -6.75
C ALA A 113 -14.76 12.45 -5.49
N ASP A 114 -15.85 11.81 -5.09
CA ASP A 114 -15.93 10.90 -3.95
C ASP A 114 -16.06 9.46 -4.45
N VAL A 115 -15.41 8.53 -3.75
CA VAL A 115 -15.49 7.09 -4.03
C VAL A 115 -15.74 6.34 -2.74
N GLU A 116 -16.69 5.42 -2.79
CA GLU A 116 -16.84 4.36 -1.78
C GLU A 116 -16.78 3.02 -2.48
N THR A 117 -15.94 2.13 -1.98
CA THR A 117 -15.76 0.82 -2.58
C THR A 117 -15.31 -0.22 -1.55
N ARG A 118 -15.22 -1.47 -1.99
CA ARG A 118 -14.59 -2.55 -1.25
C ARG A 118 -13.46 -3.11 -2.07
N VAL A 119 -12.35 -3.38 -1.42
CA VAL A 119 -11.14 -3.91 -2.05
C VAL A 119 -10.61 -5.10 -1.28
N ARG A 120 -9.90 -5.98 -1.97
CA ARG A 120 -9.08 -6.98 -1.34
C ARG A 120 -7.75 -6.36 -0.91
N ILE A 121 -7.30 -6.66 0.30
CA ILE A 121 -5.97 -6.30 0.80
C ILE A 121 -5.33 -7.58 1.33
N ASP A 122 -4.29 -8.05 0.65
CA ASP A 122 -3.74 -9.38 0.91
C ASP A 122 -2.90 -9.45 2.20
N ASP A 123 -2.33 -8.32 2.64
CA ASP A 123 -1.52 -8.24 3.85
C ASP A 123 -1.58 -6.82 4.44
N TYR A 124 -1.02 -6.63 5.64
CA TYR A 124 -0.82 -5.29 6.20
C TYR A 124 -0.04 -4.42 5.20
N SER A 125 -0.61 -3.30 4.85
CA SER A 125 -0.15 -2.51 3.72
C SER A 125 -0.41 -1.03 3.91
N HIS A 126 0.43 -0.20 3.30
CA HIS A 126 0.08 1.19 3.06
C HIS A 126 -0.99 1.27 1.97
N VAL A 127 -2.05 2.00 2.27
CA VAL A 127 -3.11 2.35 1.33
C VAL A 127 -2.98 3.83 1.02
N ARG A 128 -2.96 4.18 -0.27
CA ARG A 128 -2.76 5.55 -0.74
C ARG A 128 -3.90 5.99 -1.63
N ALA A 129 -4.34 7.22 -1.42
CA ALA A 129 -5.20 7.95 -2.33
C ALA A 129 -4.42 9.13 -2.92
N ILE A 130 -4.39 9.23 -4.24
CA ILE A 130 -3.71 10.33 -4.94
C ILE A 130 -4.70 11.00 -5.87
N ALA A 131 -4.86 12.31 -5.76
CA ALA A 131 -5.70 13.10 -6.63
C ALA A 131 -4.84 13.81 -7.67
N GLU A 132 -5.24 13.69 -8.94
CA GLU A 132 -4.72 14.48 -10.05
C GLU A 132 -5.77 15.54 -10.41
N THR A 133 -5.41 16.81 -10.29
CA THR A 133 -6.29 17.93 -10.61
C THR A 133 -6.01 18.45 -12.03
N SER A 134 -6.98 19.19 -12.56
CA SER A 134 -6.82 19.93 -13.84
C SER A 134 -5.84 21.07 -13.70
#